data_ac34d7df5e7116bd0ad053ab36ea1648
#
_entry.id   ac34d7df5e7116bd0ad053ab36ea1648
#
_cell.length_a   1.000
_cell.length_b   1.000
_cell.length_c   1.000
_cell.angle_alpha   90.00
_cell.angle_beta   90.00
_cell.angle_gamma   90.00
#
_symmetry.space_group_name_H-M   'P 1'
#
loop_
_entity.id
_entity.type
_entity.pdbx_description
1 polymer ?
#
loop_
_entity_poly.entity_id
_entity_poly.type
_entity_poly.pdbx_seq_one_letter_code
_entity_poly.pdbx_strand_id
1 'polypeptide(L)'
;MIHISGERPRLIPSIHDSVFIAEGACIFGDVAIGEESSVWFNAVIRGDEGNITIGAHTNIQDNAVIHSDLDAPVIIGNRVTIGHGAIVRGCTLGDDVVIGMNAVVMTGAVIGEHSIVGAHAFIPYRASFPPRSLILGSPARRIRELTGDELAAPRIATEVYDKLRERYLSGEIVGIEGRGRKR
;
A
#
# COMPACT_ATOMS: atom_id res chain seq x y z
N MET A 1 -9.03 36.00 11.81
CA MET A 1 -9.75 34.95 12.55
C MET A 1 -10.81 34.43 11.59
N ILE A 2 -10.54 33.31 10.90
CA ILE A 2 -11.49 32.71 9.94
C ILE A 2 -12.39 31.78 10.78
N HIS A 3 -13.63 32.19 10.99
CA HIS A 3 -14.67 31.33 11.54
C HIS A 3 -15.03 30.28 10.48
N ILE A 4 -14.54 29.04 10.63
CA ILE A 4 -15.04 27.88 9.89
C ILE A 4 -16.20 27.32 10.74
N SER A 5 -17.39 27.93 10.63
CA SER A 5 -18.63 27.38 11.16
C SER A 5 -19.28 26.48 10.10
N GLY A 6 -18.86 25.26 10.01
CA GLY A 6 -19.48 24.20 9.25
C GLY A 6 -18.97 22.88 9.83
N GLU A 7 -19.87 21.99 10.24
CA GLU A 7 -19.48 20.63 10.58
C GLU A 7 -18.81 20.01 9.35
N ARG A 8 -17.52 19.70 9.47
CA ARG A 8 -16.82 18.96 8.41
C ARG A 8 -17.44 17.57 8.32
N PRO A 9 -17.73 17.06 7.12
CA PRO A 9 -18.25 15.72 6.98
C PRO A 9 -17.27 14.73 7.64
N ARG A 10 -17.83 13.73 8.33
CA ARG A 10 -17.00 12.65 8.88
C ARG A 10 -16.40 11.87 7.73
N LEU A 11 -15.09 11.76 7.74
CA LEU A 11 -14.35 10.90 6.82
C LEU A 11 -14.28 9.50 7.44
N ILE A 12 -15.00 8.55 6.87
CA ILE A 12 -15.10 7.17 7.36
C ILE A 12 -14.58 6.25 6.26
N PRO A 13 -13.63 5.34 6.56
CA PRO A 13 -13.14 4.38 5.58
C PRO A 13 -14.27 3.50 5.00
N SER A 14 -14.23 3.30 3.69
CA SER A 14 -15.08 2.36 2.95
C SER A 14 -14.27 1.13 2.61
N ILE A 15 -14.46 0.05 3.36
CA ILE A 15 -13.66 -1.17 3.25
C ILE A 15 -14.58 -2.32 2.83
N HIS A 16 -14.20 -3.07 1.79
CA HIS A 16 -14.96 -4.23 1.38
C HIS A 16 -14.93 -5.32 2.46
N ASP A 17 -16.04 -6.05 2.66
CA ASP A 17 -16.19 -7.02 3.75
C ASP A 17 -15.18 -8.18 3.71
N SER A 18 -14.62 -8.50 2.54
CA SER A 18 -13.61 -9.55 2.37
C SER A 18 -12.19 -9.12 2.73
N VAL A 19 -11.96 -7.85 3.07
CA VAL A 19 -10.63 -7.34 3.41
C VAL A 19 -10.17 -7.88 4.75
N PHE A 20 -8.96 -8.43 4.78
CA PHE A 20 -8.30 -8.81 6.04
C PHE A 20 -7.60 -7.58 6.64
N ILE A 21 -7.86 -7.32 7.91
CA ILE A 21 -7.19 -6.27 8.68
C ILE A 21 -6.54 -6.93 9.90
N ALA A 22 -5.21 -6.96 9.92
CA ALA A 22 -4.46 -7.53 11.01
C ALA A 22 -4.47 -6.62 12.25
N GLU A 23 -4.17 -7.20 13.40
CA GLU A 23 -4.03 -6.47 14.65
C GLU A 23 -2.97 -5.36 14.58
N GLY A 24 -3.25 -4.23 15.20
CA GLY A 24 -2.40 -3.05 15.18
C GLY A 24 -2.43 -2.25 13.88
N ALA A 25 -3.08 -2.73 12.81
CA ALA A 25 -3.28 -1.92 11.61
C ALA A 25 -4.23 -0.75 11.89
N CYS A 26 -3.90 0.43 11.37
CA CYS A 26 -4.64 1.68 11.58
C CYS A 26 -5.10 2.28 10.26
N ILE A 27 -6.41 2.46 10.07
CA ILE A 27 -6.99 3.01 8.85
C ILE A 27 -7.89 4.18 9.22
N PHE A 28 -7.55 5.39 8.76
CA PHE A 28 -8.27 6.61 9.10
C PHE A 28 -8.56 7.49 7.88
N GLY A 29 -9.70 8.18 7.91
CA GLY A 29 -10.01 9.23 6.95
C GLY A 29 -10.72 8.74 5.70
N ASP A 30 -10.52 9.45 4.59
CA ASP A 30 -11.12 9.13 3.29
C ASP A 30 -10.31 8.03 2.58
N VAL A 31 -10.60 6.78 2.94
CA VAL A 31 -9.91 5.59 2.45
C VAL A 31 -10.92 4.61 1.87
N ALA A 32 -10.70 4.15 0.65
CA ALA A 32 -11.44 3.05 0.04
C ALA A 32 -10.51 1.86 -0.22
N ILE A 33 -10.94 0.64 0.17
CA ILE A 33 -10.17 -0.60 -0.05
C ILE A 33 -11.06 -1.63 -0.73
N GLY A 34 -10.59 -2.12 -1.89
CA GLY A 34 -11.26 -3.11 -2.72
C GLY A 34 -11.21 -4.52 -2.15
N GLU A 35 -12.02 -5.39 -2.76
CA GLU A 35 -12.21 -6.78 -2.34
C GLU A 35 -10.90 -7.57 -2.28
N GLU A 36 -10.88 -8.57 -1.40
CA GLU A 36 -9.79 -9.54 -1.21
C GLU A 36 -8.41 -8.94 -0.92
N SER A 37 -8.37 -7.65 -0.58
CA SER A 37 -7.14 -6.99 -0.14
C SER A 37 -6.80 -7.32 1.31
N SER A 38 -5.57 -7.04 1.73
CA SER A 38 -5.11 -7.32 3.09
C SER A 38 -4.22 -6.21 3.64
N VAL A 39 -4.48 -5.82 4.88
CA VAL A 39 -3.70 -4.83 5.63
C VAL A 39 -3.08 -5.53 6.84
N TRP A 40 -1.75 -5.60 6.86
CA TRP A 40 -0.99 -6.42 7.79
C TRP A 40 -0.59 -5.64 9.05
N PHE A 41 0.10 -6.33 9.95
CA PHE A 41 0.35 -5.87 11.32
C PHE A 41 1.04 -4.49 11.37
N ASN A 42 0.47 -3.59 12.16
CA ASN A 42 0.96 -2.22 12.38
C ASN A 42 1.07 -1.35 11.10
N ALA A 43 0.47 -1.74 10.00
CA ALA A 43 0.39 -0.87 8.83
C ALA A 43 -0.51 0.34 9.13
N VAL A 44 -0.15 1.51 8.59
CA VAL A 44 -0.92 2.76 8.79
C VAL A 44 -1.37 3.31 7.45
N ILE A 45 -2.68 3.50 7.29
CA ILE A 45 -3.29 4.11 6.10
C ILE A 45 -4.07 5.34 6.58
N ARG A 46 -3.63 6.53 6.18
CA ARG A 46 -4.18 7.78 6.71
C ARG A 46 -4.57 8.75 5.60
N GLY A 47 -5.88 8.80 5.31
CA GLY A 47 -6.53 9.67 4.32
C GLY A 47 -7.21 10.88 4.97
N ASP A 48 -6.51 11.62 5.84
CA ASP A 48 -7.04 12.78 6.56
C ASP A 48 -6.78 14.12 5.84
N GLU A 49 -5.84 14.14 4.91
CA GLU A 49 -5.54 15.31 4.08
C GLU A 49 -6.04 15.15 2.64
N GLY A 50 -6.27 13.94 2.16
CA GLY A 50 -6.75 13.64 0.82
C GLY A 50 -7.25 12.20 0.71
N ASN A 51 -7.85 11.87 -0.43
CA ASN A 51 -8.39 10.54 -0.69
C ASN A 51 -7.29 9.49 -0.89
N ILE A 52 -7.54 8.27 -0.42
CA ILE A 52 -6.75 7.07 -0.69
C ILE A 52 -7.67 6.01 -1.28
N THR A 53 -7.35 5.53 -2.49
CA THR A 53 -8.05 4.42 -3.13
C THR A 53 -7.09 3.26 -3.33
N ILE A 54 -7.47 2.08 -2.84
CA ILE A 54 -6.72 0.83 -2.96
C ILE A 54 -7.60 -0.18 -3.68
N GLY A 55 -7.09 -0.73 -4.76
CA GLY A 55 -7.79 -1.73 -5.58
C GLY A 55 -7.93 -3.09 -4.91
N ALA A 56 -8.46 -4.05 -5.65
CA ALA A 56 -8.68 -5.42 -5.20
C ALA A 56 -7.39 -6.24 -5.15
N HIS A 57 -7.37 -7.31 -4.34
CA HIS A 57 -6.23 -8.24 -4.18
C HIS A 57 -4.90 -7.54 -3.87
N THR A 58 -4.93 -6.39 -3.22
CA THR A 58 -3.74 -5.59 -2.88
C THR A 58 -3.34 -5.84 -1.44
N ASN A 59 -2.04 -6.08 -1.21
CA ASN A 59 -1.54 -6.35 0.14
C ASN A 59 -0.63 -5.21 0.64
N ILE A 60 -0.96 -4.70 1.82
CA ILE A 60 -0.22 -3.66 2.53
C ILE A 60 0.47 -4.32 3.71
N GLN A 61 1.77 -4.58 3.58
CA GLN A 61 2.52 -5.42 4.51
C GLN A 61 2.85 -4.71 5.81
N ASP A 62 3.40 -5.49 6.76
CA ASP A 62 3.67 -5.03 8.13
C ASP A 62 4.46 -3.73 8.16
N ASN A 63 4.05 -2.82 9.05
CA ASN A 63 4.68 -1.51 9.27
C ASN A 63 4.72 -0.58 8.04
N ALA A 64 4.03 -0.90 6.94
CA ALA A 64 3.94 0.01 5.80
C ALA A 64 3.10 1.23 6.15
N VAL A 65 3.43 2.38 5.54
CA VAL A 65 2.70 3.65 5.74
C VAL A 65 2.20 4.18 4.42
N ILE A 66 0.89 4.41 4.33
CA ILE A 66 0.25 5.06 3.19
C ILE A 66 -0.38 6.37 3.66
N HIS A 67 -0.02 7.49 3.02
CA HIS A 67 -0.53 8.80 3.38
C HIS A 67 -0.80 9.66 2.14
N SER A 68 -1.96 10.29 2.10
CA SER A 68 -2.30 11.30 1.09
C SER A 68 -1.84 12.69 1.53
N ASP A 69 -1.66 13.59 0.56
CA ASP A 69 -1.48 15.03 0.79
C ASP A 69 -2.73 15.79 0.33
N LEU A 70 -2.90 17.04 0.74
CA LEU A 70 -4.09 17.85 0.50
C LEU A 70 -4.51 17.89 -0.98
N ASP A 71 -3.53 18.01 -1.89
CA ASP A 71 -3.74 18.12 -3.34
C ASP A 71 -3.15 16.91 -4.10
N ALA A 72 -2.82 15.84 -3.39
CA ALA A 72 -2.21 14.66 -3.96
C ALA A 72 -2.78 13.38 -3.35
N PRO A 73 -3.84 12.83 -3.94
CA PRO A 73 -4.43 11.56 -3.51
C PRO A 73 -3.43 10.41 -3.70
N VAL A 74 -3.68 9.32 -3.01
CA VAL A 74 -3.02 8.04 -3.27
C VAL A 74 -3.95 7.16 -4.07
N ILE A 75 -3.50 6.70 -5.23
CA ILE A 75 -4.23 5.77 -6.08
C ILE A 75 -3.37 4.52 -6.25
N ILE A 76 -3.83 3.41 -5.71
CA ILE A 76 -3.17 2.10 -5.81
C ILE A 76 -4.10 1.18 -6.59
N GLY A 77 -3.57 0.61 -7.65
CA GLY A 77 -4.30 -0.33 -8.53
C GLY A 77 -4.60 -1.67 -7.85
N ASN A 78 -5.00 -2.63 -8.67
CA ASN A 78 -5.28 -3.99 -8.24
C ASN A 78 -4.00 -4.83 -8.21
N ARG A 79 -3.98 -5.86 -7.37
CA ARG A 79 -2.86 -6.82 -7.27
C ARG A 79 -1.51 -6.14 -7.01
N VAL A 80 -1.53 -5.10 -6.20
CA VAL A 80 -0.33 -4.37 -5.79
C VAL A 80 0.22 -4.95 -4.48
N THR A 81 1.52 -5.09 -4.40
CA THR A 81 2.21 -5.44 -3.16
C THR A 81 2.96 -4.23 -2.63
N ILE A 82 2.59 -3.77 -1.43
CA ILE A 82 3.35 -2.76 -0.68
C ILE A 82 4.16 -3.48 0.39
N GLY A 83 5.46 -3.61 0.15
CA GLY A 83 6.38 -4.37 0.98
C GLY A 83 6.53 -3.83 2.40
N HIS A 84 6.98 -4.69 3.32
CA HIS A 84 7.18 -4.37 4.74
C HIS A 84 7.93 -3.06 4.94
N GLY A 85 7.40 -2.18 5.76
CA GLY A 85 8.02 -0.89 6.09
C GLY A 85 8.07 0.14 4.96
N ALA A 86 7.49 -0.13 3.79
CA ALA A 86 7.47 0.83 2.69
C ALA A 86 6.62 2.06 3.03
N ILE A 87 7.00 3.22 2.47
CA ILE A 87 6.28 4.47 2.63
C ILE A 87 5.76 4.91 1.25
N VAL A 88 4.45 5.07 1.14
CA VAL A 88 3.76 5.48 -0.09
C VAL A 88 2.98 6.76 0.17
N ARG A 89 3.35 7.83 -0.51
CA ARG A 89 2.78 9.14 -0.25
C ARG A 89 2.32 9.83 -1.53
N GLY A 90 1.05 10.26 -1.58
CA GLY A 90 0.50 11.15 -2.61
C GLY A 90 0.81 10.73 -4.05
N CYS A 91 0.73 9.46 -4.41
CA CYS A 91 1.22 8.93 -5.67
C CYS A 91 0.23 8.00 -6.37
N THR A 92 0.53 7.63 -7.60
CA THR A 92 -0.26 6.68 -8.39
C THR A 92 0.57 5.44 -8.70
N LEU A 93 0.05 4.27 -8.35
CA LEU A 93 0.59 2.96 -8.67
C LEU A 93 -0.42 2.23 -9.56
N GLY A 94 0.04 1.77 -10.72
CA GLY A 94 -0.77 0.95 -11.63
C GLY A 94 -1.04 -0.46 -11.08
N ASP A 95 -1.75 -1.26 -11.83
CA ASP A 95 -2.01 -2.67 -11.51
C ASP A 95 -0.72 -3.50 -11.52
N ASP A 96 -0.70 -4.59 -10.77
CA ASP A 96 0.42 -5.54 -10.76
C ASP A 96 1.79 -4.87 -10.46
N VAL A 97 1.83 -3.94 -9.50
CA VAL A 97 3.05 -3.27 -9.06
C VAL A 97 3.56 -3.86 -7.75
N VAL A 98 4.87 -4.06 -7.65
CA VAL A 98 5.54 -4.37 -6.38
C VAL A 98 6.36 -3.18 -5.91
N ILE A 99 6.06 -2.70 -4.71
CA ILE A 99 6.89 -1.77 -3.96
C ILE A 99 7.69 -2.58 -2.95
N GLY A 100 9.00 -2.64 -3.14
CA GLY A 100 9.91 -3.43 -2.30
C GLY A 100 9.97 -2.94 -0.85
N MET A 101 10.44 -3.80 0.05
CA MET A 101 10.58 -3.52 1.48
C MET A 101 11.37 -2.24 1.75
N ASN A 102 10.87 -1.40 2.66
CA ASN A 102 11.47 -0.12 3.04
C ASN A 102 11.70 0.85 1.87
N ALA A 103 11.06 0.67 0.72
CA ALA A 103 11.09 1.66 -0.35
C ALA A 103 10.24 2.88 0.03
N VAL A 104 10.62 4.04 -0.50
CA VAL A 104 9.90 5.31 -0.28
C VAL A 104 9.44 5.86 -1.61
N VAL A 105 8.12 6.07 -1.76
CA VAL A 105 7.51 6.67 -2.94
C VAL A 105 6.93 8.02 -2.58
N MET A 106 7.46 9.08 -3.20
CA MET A 106 7.10 10.45 -2.86
C MET A 106 5.95 11.01 -3.72
N THR A 107 5.37 12.07 -3.19
CA THR A 107 4.21 12.77 -3.76
C THR A 107 4.36 13.11 -5.24
N GLY A 108 3.31 12.86 -5.99
CA GLY A 108 3.23 13.08 -7.44
C GLY A 108 3.96 12.03 -8.27
N ALA A 109 4.55 11.00 -7.65
CA ALA A 109 5.16 9.91 -8.42
C ALA A 109 4.09 9.06 -9.12
N VAL A 110 4.44 8.53 -10.29
CA VAL A 110 3.61 7.63 -11.09
C VAL A 110 4.42 6.39 -11.46
N ILE A 111 3.96 5.24 -11.02
CA ILE A 111 4.56 3.93 -11.38
C ILE A 111 3.57 3.20 -12.29
N GLY A 112 3.99 2.96 -13.53
CA GLY A 112 3.18 2.22 -14.50
C GLY A 112 2.98 0.75 -14.10
N GLU A 113 1.92 0.16 -14.60
CA GLU A 113 1.54 -1.24 -14.33
C GLU A 113 2.66 -2.25 -14.59
N HIS A 114 2.56 -3.42 -13.95
CA HIS A 114 3.52 -4.52 -14.08
C HIS A 114 4.97 -4.11 -13.77
N SER A 115 5.19 -3.19 -12.83
CA SER A 115 6.51 -2.68 -12.49
C SER A 115 7.00 -3.18 -11.12
N ILE A 116 8.31 -3.24 -10.94
CA ILE A 116 8.95 -3.62 -9.69
C ILE A 116 9.84 -2.47 -9.22
N VAL A 117 9.55 -1.95 -8.04
CA VAL A 117 10.42 -1.05 -7.28
C VAL A 117 11.20 -1.89 -6.28
N GLY A 118 12.52 -1.87 -6.35
CA GLY A 118 13.37 -2.66 -5.47
C GLY A 118 13.33 -2.19 -4.01
N ALA A 119 13.73 -3.08 -3.10
CA ALA A 119 13.85 -2.75 -1.68
C ALA A 119 14.77 -1.55 -1.44
N HIS A 120 14.43 -0.72 -0.45
CA HIS A 120 15.16 0.52 -0.11
C HIS A 120 15.30 1.55 -1.24
N ALA A 121 14.54 1.43 -2.32
CA ALA A 121 14.54 2.45 -3.37
C ALA A 121 13.87 3.75 -2.89
N PHE A 122 14.41 4.88 -3.32
CA PHE A 122 13.81 6.19 -3.09
C PHE A 122 13.29 6.77 -4.39
N ILE A 123 11.97 6.78 -4.56
CA ILE A 123 11.28 7.38 -5.72
C ILE A 123 11.06 8.86 -5.44
N PRO A 124 11.75 9.77 -6.17
CA PRO A 124 11.64 11.20 -5.94
C PRO A 124 10.25 11.77 -6.27
N TYR A 125 10.00 12.99 -5.79
CA TYR A 125 8.79 13.75 -6.11
C TYR A 125 8.56 13.83 -7.62
N ARG A 126 7.32 13.60 -8.05
CA ARG A 126 6.86 13.71 -9.44
C ARG A 126 7.64 12.85 -10.44
N ALA A 127 8.38 11.86 -9.96
CA ALA A 127 9.04 10.90 -10.86
C ALA A 127 7.98 10.04 -11.55
N SER A 128 8.20 9.76 -12.85
CA SER A 128 7.29 8.93 -13.62
C SER A 128 8.07 7.80 -14.29
N PHE A 129 7.54 6.58 -14.16
CA PHE A 129 8.12 5.37 -14.73
C PHE A 129 7.08 4.67 -15.58
N PRO A 130 7.42 4.32 -16.83
CA PRO A 130 6.50 3.62 -17.71
C PRO A 130 6.19 2.19 -17.19
N PRO A 131 5.13 1.56 -17.71
CA PRO A 131 4.84 0.15 -17.40
C PRO A 131 6.04 -0.79 -17.60
N ARG A 132 6.02 -1.92 -16.91
CA ARG A 132 7.01 -3.00 -17.00
C ARG A 132 8.44 -2.56 -16.63
N SER A 133 8.57 -1.63 -15.71
CA SER A 133 9.87 -1.10 -15.31
C SER A 133 10.47 -1.84 -14.12
N LEU A 134 11.77 -2.19 -14.22
CA LEU A 134 12.60 -2.47 -13.05
C LEU A 134 13.20 -1.15 -12.57
N ILE A 135 12.86 -0.75 -11.32
CA ILE A 135 13.21 0.55 -10.76
C ILE A 135 14.02 0.33 -9.48
N LEU A 136 15.28 0.76 -9.45
CA LEU A 136 16.20 0.53 -8.34
C LEU A 136 16.95 1.79 -7.96
N GLY A 137 17.44 1.83 -6.72
CA GLY A 137 18.41 2.83 -6.23
C GLY A 137 17.81 3.96 -5.39
N SER A 138 18.70 4.81 -4.88
CA SER A 138 18.35 6.02 -4.09
C SER A 138 19.29 7.17 -4.51
N PRO A 139 18.82 8.11 -5.31
CA PRO A 139 17.51 8.21 -5.95
C PRO A 139 17.29 7.10 -6.99
N ALA A 140 16.07 6.60 -7.08
CA ALA A 140 15.74 5.50 -7.96
C ALA A 140 15.78 5.89 -9.44
N ARG A 141 16.14 4.91 -10.26
CA ARG A 141 16.17 5.02 -11.73
C ARG A 141 15.54 3.77 -12.35
N ARG A 142 14.93 3.94 -13.52
CA ARG A 142 14.58 2.81 -14.36
C ARG A 142 15.85 2.16 -14.86
N ILE A 143 16.05 0.92 -14.52
CA ILE A 143 17.23 0.14 -14.94
C ILE A 143 17.02 -0.46 -16.32
N ARG A 144 15.84 -1.07 -16.52
CA ARG A 144 15.45 -1.72 -17.79
C ARG A 144 13.96 -2.06 -17.75
N GLU A 145 13.47 -2.61 -18.82
CA GLU A 145 12.19 -3.30 -18.85
C GLU A 145 12.31 -4.66 -18.15
N LEU A 146 11.23 -5.12 -17.52
CA LEU A 146 11.16 -6.48 -16.94
C LEU A 146 11.22 -7.54 -18.04
N THR A 147 11.89 -8.63 -17.77
CA THR A 147 11.91 -9.81 -18.64
C THR A 147 10.60 -10.60 -18.53
N GLY A 148 10.36 -11.53 -19.48
CA GLY A 148 9.13 -12.32 -19.50
C GLY A 148 8.81 -13.03 -18.18
N ASP A 149 9.82 -13.66 -17.56
CA ASP A 149 9.66 -14.37 -16.29
C ASP A 149 9.42 -13.40 -15.11
N GLU A 150 10.03 -12.22 -15.13
CA GLU A 150 9.87 -11.20 -14.10
C GLU A 150 8.48 -10.56 -14.13
N LEU A 151 7.80 -10.54 -15.26
CA LEU A 151 6.42 -10.01 -15.36
C LEU A 151 5.41 -10.84 -14.55
N ALA A 152 5.72 -12.07 -14.23
CA ALA A 152 4.89 -12.91 -13.36
C ALA A 152 5.08 -12.60 -11.86
N ALA A 153 6.23 -12.01 -11.48
CA ALA A 153 6.60 -11.83 -10.07
C ALA A 153 5.61 -10.99 -9.25
N PRO A 154 5.05 -9.87 -9.75
CA PRO A 154 4.04 -9.12 -9.01
C PRO A 154 2.80 -9.96 -8.68
N ARG A 155 2.31 -10.72 -9.65
CA ARG A 155 1.16 -11.59 -9.47
C ARG A 155 1.43 -12.73 -8.49
N ILE A 156 2.59 -13.37 -8.58
CA ILE A 156 3.00 -14.42 -7.64
C ILE A 156 3.06 -13.85 -6.20
N ALA A 157 3.60 -12.66 -6.03
CA ALA A 157 3.65 -12.01 -4.71
C ALA A 157 2.24 -11.80 -4.14
N THR A 158 1.29 -11.34 -4.95
CA THR A 158 -0.10 -11.14 -4.54
C THR A 158 -0.78 -12.47 -4.19
N GLU A 159 -0.65 -13.51 -5.02
CA GLU A 159 -1.24 -14.83 -4.77
C GLU A 159 -0.74 -15.47 -3.45
N VAL A 160 0.49 -15.20 -3.05
CA VAL A 160 1.01 -15.64 -1.73
C VAL A 160 0.24 -14.97 -0.61
N TYR A 161 -0.01 -13.65 -0.72
CA TYR A 161 -0.74 -12.91 0.31
C TYR A 161 -2.24 -13.20 0.32
N ASP A 162 -2.85 -13.51 -0.81
CA ASP A 162 -4.24 -14.00 -0.86
C ASP A 162 -4.39 -15.30 -0.06
N LYS A 163 -3.49 -16.26 -0.27
CA LYS A 163 -3.46 -17.51 0.52
C LYS A 163 -3.19 -17.29 2.00
N LEU A 164 -2.28 -16.38 2.35
CA LEU A 164 -2.02 -16.02 3.75
C LEU A 164 -3.26 -15.39 4.40
N ARG A 165 -3.92 -14.47 3.72
CA ARG A 165 -5.18 -13.86 4.16
C ARG A 165 -6.22 -14.94 4.52
N GLU A 166 -6.44 -15.90 3.63
CA GLU A 166 -7.39 -17.00 3.87
C GLU A 166 -7.03 -17.81 5.10
N ARG A 167 -5.76 -18.12 5.31
CA ARG A 167 -5.28 -18.90 6.48
C ARG A 167 -5.45 -18.14 7.79
N TYR A 168 -5.29 -16.81 7.79
CA TYR A 168 -5.59 -15.98 8.96
C TYR A 168 -7.09 -15.87 9.22
N LEU A 169 -7.90 -15.66 8.18
CA LEU A 169 -9.36 -15.57 8.30
C LEU A 169 -9.99 -16.90 8.76
N SER A 170 -9.45 -18.04 8.33
CA SER A 170 -9.91 -19.37 8.76
C SER A 170 -9.47 -19.73 10.19
N GLY A 171 -8.58 -18.97 10.80
CA GLY A 171 -8.02 -19.30 12.12
C GLY A 171 -6.96 -20.41 12.08
N GLU A 172 -6.45 -20.78 10.91
CA GLU A 172 -5.33 -21.74 10.79
C GLU A 172 -4.05 -21.18 11.40
N ILE A 173 -3.85 -19.86 11.26
CA ILE A 173 -2.69 -19.17 11.83
C ILE A 173 -3.17 -18.34 13.02
N VAL A 174 -2.66 -18.67 14.21
CA VAL A 174 -3.01 -18.02 15.47
C VAL A 174 -1.76 -17.41 16.09
N GLY A 175 -1.85 -16.13 16.45
CA GLY A 175 -0.77 -15.41 17.16
C GLY A 175 -0.81 -15.64 18.66
N ILE A 176 0.33 -15.41 19.31
CA ILE A 176 0.40 -15.25 20.78
C ILE A 176 0.62 -13.77 21.05
N GLU A 177 -0.39 -13.09 21.59
CA GLU A 177 -0.23 -11.72 22.07
C GLU A 177 0.76 -11.65 23.23
N GLY A 178 1.59 -10.62 23.21
CA GLY A 178 2.54 -10.37 24.30
C GLY A 178 1.78 -10.25 25.63
N ARG A 179 1.96 -11.23 26.52
CA ARG A 179 1.39 -11.18 27.87
C ARG A 179 2.07 -10.04 28.62
N GLY A 180 1.40 -8.89 28.72
CA GLY A 180 1.82 -7.84 29.64
C GLY A 180 2.00 -8.47 31.01
N ARG A 181 3.18 -8.29 31.64
CA ARG A 181 3.37 -8.68 33.03
C ARG A 181 2.28 -7.98 33.83
N LYS A 182 1.37 -8.76 34.43
CA LYS A 182 0.51 -8.22 35.49
C LYS A 182 1.44 -7.68 36.57
N ARG A 183 1.42 -6.38 36.77
CA ARG A 183 2.02 -5.74 37.94
C ARG A 183 1.18 -6.03 39.18
#